data_f868809a04bb505f6f204e19a7409cc5
#
_entry.id   f868809a04bb505f6f204e19a7409cc5
#
_cell.length_a   1.000
_cell.length_b   1.000
_cell.length_c   1.000
_cell.angle_alpha   90.00
_cell.angle_beta   90.00
_cell.angle_gamma   90.00
#
_symmetry.space_group_name_H-M   'P 1'
#
loop_
_entity.id
_entity.type
_entity.pdbx_description
1 polymer ?
#
loop_
_entity_poly.entity_id
_entity_poly.type
_entity_poly.pdbx_seq_one_letter_code
_entity_poly.pdbx_strand_id
1 'polypeptide(L)'
;MNIGVVPARLASKRLPKKIIADLDGKPMVVDTMEQVLKAQKLDKVILAIDSEETFDALKDYGFDMVMTSKDHCSGTDRVAEVVKKNEDAEVIINVQGDEPLIDVNIIDDLVDLFEDKDVNMGTAISKKLTVDDLLDDNVVKAIIDQDKNVIDFKRNIYDSEIGGLYRHIGIYCFRWNALFQFSMLDRSPR
;
A
#
# COMPACT_ATOMS: atom_id res chain seq x y z
N MET A 1 -8.85 11.00 12.54
CA MET A 1 -9.09 9.54 12.40
C MET A 1 -8.04 8.94 11.48
N ASN A 2 -7.51 7.74 11.82
CA ASN A 2 -6.53 7.01 11.01
C ASN A 2 -7.23 5.88 10.25
N ILE A 3 -7.11 5.84 8.93
CA ILE A 3 -7.82 4.88 8.07
C ILE A 3 -6.84 4.00 7.31
N GLY A 4 -6.98 2.69 7.44
CA GLY A 4 -6.36 1.72 6.55
C GLY A 4 -7.25 1.47 5.33
N VAL A 5 -6.71 1.56 4.12
CA VAL A 5 -7.41 1.20 2.90
C VAL A 5 -6.61 0.12 2.17
N VAL A 6 -7.30 -0.97 1.84
CA VAL A 6 -6.73 -2.09 1.10
C VAL A 6 -7.33 -2.09 -0.31
N PRO A 7 -6.63 -1.57 -1.33
CA PRO A 7 -7.10 -1.63 -2.71
C PRO A 7 -7.01 -3.06 -3.26
N ALA A 8 -8.14 -3.58 -3.72
CA ALA A 8 -8.29 -4.94 -4.23
C ALA A 8 -8.93 -4.92 -5.62
N ARG A 9 -8.09 -4.77 -6.67
CA ARG A 9 -8.57 -4.84 -8.05
C ARG A 9 -8.61 -6.27 -8.55
N LEU A 10 -9.70 -6.63 -9.24
CA LEU A 10 -9.83 -7.97 -9.83
C LEU A 10 -8.85 -8.18 -10.99
N ALA A 11 -8.67 -7.15 -11.83
CA ALA A 11 -7.76 -7.23 -12.96
C ALA A 11 -6.29 -7.20 -12.52
N SER A 12 -5.56 -8.27 -12.79
CA SER A 12 -4.12 -8.38 -12.56
C SER A 12 -3.43 -8.92 -13.82
N LYS A 13 -2.33 -8.26 -14.25
CA LYS A 13 -1.62 -8.61 -15.48
C LYS A 13 -0.84 -9.94 -15.37
N ARG A 14 -0.22 -10.21 -14.21
CA ARG A 14 0.65 -11.39 -14.00
C ARG A 14 -0.13 -12.63 -13.57
N LEU A 15 -1.10 -12.48 -12.70
CA LEU A 15 -1.97 -13.56 -12.21
C LEU A 15 -3.42 -13.05 -12.22
N PRO A 16 -4.26 -13.49 -13.19
CA PRO A 16 -5.66 -13.08 -13.24
C PRO A 16 -6.37 -13.37 -11.92
N LYS A 17 -7.21 -12.43 -11.48
CA LYS A 17 -8.01 -12.56 -10.25
C LYS A 17 -7.18 -12.83 -8.97
N LYS A 18 -5.92 -12.39 -8.94
CA LYS A 18 -4.97 -12.64 -7.84
C LYS A 18 -5.58 -12.40 -6.45
N ILE A 19 -6.35 -11.33 -6.29
CA ILE A 19 -6.94 -10.90 -5.01
C ILE A 19 -7.87 -11.96 -4.41
N ILE A 20 -8.63 -12.65 -5.26
CA ILE A 20 -9.56 -13.71 -4.85
C ILE A 20 -9.03 -15.11 -5.14
N ALA A 21 -7.75 -15.25 -5.52
CA ALA A 21 -7.12 -16.55 -5.67
C ALA A 21 -7.09 -17.28 -4.32
N ASP A 22 -7.37 -18.57 -4.37
CA ASP A 22 -7.34 -19.41 -3.17
C ASP A 22 -5.91 -19.50 -2.59
N LEU A 23 -5.79 -19.20 -1.31
CA LEU A 23 -4.59 -19.38 -0.52
C LEU A 23 -5.00 -20.13 0.75
N ASP A 24 -4.66 -21.41 0.82
CA ASP A 24 -4.99 -22.30 1.93
C ASP A 24 -6.50 -22.33 2.31
N GLY A 25 -7.37 -22.31 1.31
CA GLY A 25 -8.83 -22.46 1.48
C GLY A 25 -9.61 -21.15 1.63
N LYS A 26 -8.96 -19.99 1.47
CA LYS A 26 -9.61 -18.68 1.46
C LYS A 26 -8.99 -17.73 0.43
N PRO A 27 -9.72 -16.69 -0.03
CA PRO A 27 -9.16 -15.67 -0.91
C PRO A 27 -7.95 -14.98 -0.29
N MET A 28 -6.87 -14.80 -1.06
CA MET A 28 -5.61 -14.21 -0.58
C MET A 28 -5.78 -12.86 0.14
N VAL A 29 -6.68 -12.00 -0.35
CA VAL A 29 -6.93 -10.68 0.27
C VAL A 29 -7.50 -10.80 1.67
N VAL A 30 -8.14 -11.91 2.03
CA VAL A 30 -8.68 -12.16 3.38
C VAL A 30 -7.55 -12.17 4.39
N ASP A 31 -6.43 -12.87 4.09
CA ASP A 31 -5.26 -12.86 4.96
C ASP A 31 -4.71 -11.45 5.15
N THR A 32 -4.61 -10.67 4.06
CA THR A 32 -4.19 -9.27 4.14
C THR A 32 -5.12 -8.47 5.04
N MET A 33 -6.44 -8.57 4.85
CA MET A 33 -7.42 -7.86 5.67
C MET A 33 -7.34 -8.25 7.15
N GLU A 34 -7.22 -9.56 7.42
CA GLU A 34 -7.07 -10.08 8.78
C GLU A 34 -5.79 -9.56 9.48
N GLN A 35 -4.71 -9.32 8.72
CA GLN A 35 -3.52 -8.70 9.28
C GLN A 35 -3.74 -7.20 9.55
N VAL A 36 -4.27 -6.46 8.57
CA VAL A 36 -4.49 -5.02 8.70
C VAL A 36 -5.46 -4.70 9.85
N LEU A 37 -6.49 -5.51 10.03
CA LEU A 37 -7.47 -5.36 11.13
C LEU A 37 -6.87 -5.57 12.53
N LYS A 38 -5.66 -6.13 12.67
CA LYS A 38 -4.96 -6.25 13.95
C LYS A 38 -4.20 -4.99 14.35
N ALA A 39 -4.01 -4.04 13.42
CA ALA A 39 -3.33 -2.78 13.70
C ALA A 39 -4.08 -1.99 14.78
N GLN A 40 -3.35 -1.51 15.79
CA GLN A 40 -3.94 -0.89 16.97
C GLN A 40 -4.20 0.61 16.79
N LYS A 41 -3.52 1.22 15.82
CA LYS A 41 -3.59 2.67 15.58
C LYS A 41 -4.52 3.07 14.42
N LEU A 42 -5.19 2.08 13.81
CA LEU A 42 -6.22 2.34 12.81
C LEU A 42 -7.61 2.38 13.46
N ASP A 43 -8.33 3.46 13.22
CA ASP A 43 -9.73 3.60 13.67
C ASP A 43 -10.70 2.87 12.74
N LYS A 44 -10.32 2.72 11.47
CA LYS A 44 -11.14 2.10 10.44
C LYS A 44 -10.28 1.41 9.39
N VAL A 45 -10.75 0.25 8.88
CA VAL A 45 -10.13 -0.46 7.75
C VAL A 45 -11.17 -0.69 6.67
N ILE A 46 -10.87 -0.30 5.44
CA ILE A 46 -11.78 -0.38 4.29
C ILE A 46 -11.13 -1.19 3.18
N LEU A 47 -11.86 -2.17 2.65
CA LEU A 47 -11.49 -2.92 1.46
C LEU A 47 -12.08 -2.24 0.23
N ALA A 48 -11.24 -1.68 -0.63
CA ALA A 48 -11.65 -0.98 -1.84
C ALA A 48 -11.64 -1.92 -3.05
N ILE A 49 -12.82 -2.35 -3.48
CA ILE A 49 -13.02 -3.33 -4.56
C ILE A 49 -13.49 -2.66 -5.85
N ASP A 50 -13.38 -3.34 -7.00
CA ASP A 50 -13.80 -2.83 -8.31
C ASP A 50 -14.73 -3.76 -9.10
N SER A 51 -15.24 -4.82 -8.47
CA SER A 51 -16.11 -5.77 -9.17
C SER A 51 -17.10 -6.45 -8.24
N GLU A 52 -18.28 -6.75 -8.77
CA GLU A 52 -19.28 -7.57 -8.10
C GLU A 52 -18.76 -8.98 -7.81
N GLU A 53 -17.91 -9.54 -8.69
CA GLU A 53 -17.27 -10.84 -8.46
C GLU A 53 -16.41 -10.84 -7.18
N THR A 54 -15.65 -9.75 -6.95
CA THR A 54 -14.88 -9.60 -5.71
C THR A 54 -15.79 -9.43 -4.51
N PHE A 55 -16.87 -8.65 -4.66
CA PHE A 55 -17.87 -8.49 -3.61
C PHE A 55 -18.49 -9.83 -3.22
N ASP A 56 -18.99 -10.60 -4.21
CA ASP A 56 -19.61 -11.91 -3.96
C ASP A 56 -18.68 -12.92 -3.30
N ALA A 57 -17.39 -12.90 -3.67
CA ALA A 57 -16.38 -13.75 -3.07
C ALA A 57 -16.06 -13.40 -1.60
N LEU A 58 -16.35 -12.15 -1.17
CA LEU A 58 -15.88 -11.63 0.12
C LEU A 58 -17.01 -11.20 1.07
N LYS A 59 -18.26 -11.16 0.63
CA LYS A 59 -19.41 -10.64 1.41
C LYS A 59 -19.64 -11.33 2.75
N ASP A 60 -19.27 -12.60 2.86
CA ASP A 60 -19.47 -13.40 4.07
C ASP A 60 -18.34 -13.24 5.12
N TYR A 61 -17.26 -12.50 4.79
CA TYR A 61 -16.15 -12.24 5.71
C TYR A 61 -16.38 -11.03 6.63
N GLY A 62 -17.43 -10.24 6.41
CA GLY A 62 -17.79 -9.12 7.29
C GLY A 62 -16.89 -7.89 7.19
N PHE A 63 -16.12 -7.73 6.11
CA PHE A 63 -15.28 -6.56 5.88
C PHE A 63 -16.11 -5.32 5.48
N ASP A 64 -15.65 -4.12 5.89
CA ASP A 64 -16.18 -2.86 5.35
C ASP A 64 -15.68 -2.70 3.91
N MET A 65 -16.55 -2.96 2.94
CA MET A 65 -16.22 -2.94 1.52
C MET A 65 -16.80 -1.71 0.83
N VAL A 66 -15.99 -1.06 -0.01
CA VAL A 66 -16.43 0.06 -0.84
C VAL A 66 -16.17 -0.25 -2.31
N MET A 67 -17.23 -0.19 -3.12
CA MET A 67 -17.11 -0.28 -4.58
C MET A 67 -16.52 1.01 -5.12
N THR A 68 -15.49 0.87 -5.97
CA THR A 68 -14.73 1.95 -6.59
C THR A 68 -14.67 1.80 -8.11
N SER A 69 -14.30 2.84 -8.82
CA SER A 69 -14.17 2.80 -10.28
C SER A 69 -13.17 1.73 -10.75
N LYS A 70 -13.52 1.06 -11.86
CA LYS A 70 -12.62 0.15 -12.59
C LYS A 70 -11.51 0.89 -13.33
N ASP A 71 -11.71 2.18 -13.61
CA ASP A 71 -10.84 3.00 -14.45
C ASP A 71 -9.59 3.52 -13.71
N HIS A 72 -9.51 3.28 -12.41
CA HIS A 72 -8.31 3.65 -11.65
C HIS A 72 -7.06 2.99 -12.16
N CYS A 73 -6.09 3.81 -12.44
CA CYS A 73 -4.82 3.36 -12.98
C CYS A 73 -3.87 2.79 -11.91
N SER A 74 -4.05 3.18 -10.64
CA SER A 74 -3.22 2.73 -9.51
C SER A 74 -4.06 2.39 -8.28
N GLY A 75 -3.45 1.65 -7.33
CA GLY A 75 -4.05 1.43 -6.01
C GLY A 75 -4.23 2.75 -5.25
N THR A 76 -3.31 3.69 -5.38
CA THR A 76 -3.38 4.99 -4.70
C THR A 76 -4.56 5.84 -5.19
N ASP A 77 -4.87 5.84 -6.51
CA ASP A 77 -6.05 6.52 -7.04
C ASP A 77 -7.35 5.96 -6.44
N ARG A 78 -7.41 4.63 -6.27
CA ARG A 78 -8.51 3.93 -5.63
C ARG A 78 -8.66 4.30 -4.16
N VAL A 79 -7.55 4.36 -3.44
CA VAL A 79 -7.52 4.84 -2.04
C VAL A 79 -8.04 6.26 -1.95
N ALA A 80 -7.62 7.16 -2.85
CA ALA A 80 -8.09 8.54 -2.89
C ALA A 80 -9.62 8.63 -3.11
N GLU A 81 -10.22 7.78 -3.97
CA GLU A 81 -11.68 7.72 -4.14
C GLU A 81 -12.40 7.37 -2.84
N VAL A 82 -11.91 6.35 -2.11
CA VAL A 82 -12.50 5.93 -0.83
C VAL A 82 -12.42 7.04 0.20
N VAL A 83 -11.27 7.71 0.29
CA VAL A 83 -10.99 8.72 1.31
C VAL A 83 -11.76 10.03 1.07
N LYS A 84 -12.17 10.34 -0.16
CA LYS A 84 -13.06 11.47 -0.45
C LYS A 84 -14.37 11.47 0.36
N LYS A 85 -14.84 10.29 0.76
CA LYS A 85 -16.06 10.13 1.57
C LYS A 85 -15.78 10.09 3.08
N ASN A 86 -14.51 10.26 3.49
CA ASN A 86 -14.05 10.22 4.87
C ASN A 86 -13.17 11.45 5.13
N GLU A 87 -13.80 12.64 5.11
CA GLU A 87 -13.08 13.92 5.24
C GLU A 87 -12.43 14.17 6.60
N ASP A 88 -12.82 13.41 7.61
CA ASP A 88 -12.24 13.41 8.96
C ASP A 88 -10.99 12.53 9.09
N ALA A 89 -10.56 11.88 7.98
CA ALA A 89 -9.31 11.13 7.96
C ALA A 89 -8.11 12.07 8.03
N GLU A 90 -7.22 11.83 8.99
CA GLU A 90 -5.97 12.56 9.16
C GLU A 90 -4.80 11.82 8.54
N VAL A 91 -4.71 10.50 8.84
CA VAL A 91 -3.68 9.62 8.33
C VAL A 91 -4.33 8.48 7.54
N ILE A 92 -3.84 8.26 6.34
CA ILE A 92 -4.31 7.21 5.43
C ILE A 92 -3.19 6.21 5.17
N ILE A 93 -3.41 4.95 5.50
CA ILE A 93 -2.49 3.86 5.19
C ILE A 93 -3.01 3.08 3.98
N ASN A 94 -2.21 3.03 2.92
CA ASN A 94 -2.47 2.25 1.71
C ASN A 94 -1.69 0.93 1.80
N VAL A 95 -2.36 -0.16 2.15
CA VAL A 95 -1.80 -1.52 2.22
C VAL A 95 -2.19 -2.27 0.97
N GLN A 96 -1.22 -2.79 0.21
CA GLN A 96 -1.53 -3.55 -1.00
C GLN A 96 -2.29 -4.84 -0.65
N GLY A 97 -3.40 -5.11 -1.35
CA GLY A 97 -4.26 -6.28 -1.10
C GLY A 97 -3.58 -7.64 -1.33
N ASP A 98 -2.38 -7.65 -1.89
CA ASP A 98 -1.57 -8.84 -2.16
C ASP A 98 -0.36 -9.00 -1.22
N GLU A 99 -0.45 -8.44 0.00
CA GLU A 99 0.55 -8.54 1.07
C GLU A 99 0.02 -9.33 2.27
N PRO A 100 -0.27 -10.64 2.13
CA PRO A 100 -0.90 -11.45 3.18
C PRO A 100 -0.02 -11.63 4.43
N LEU A 101 1.27 -11.37 4.32
CA LEU A 101 2.25 -11.49 5.41
C LEU A 101 2.74 -10.12 5.91
N ILE A 102 1.98 -9.04 5.67
CA ILE A 102 2.36 -7.72 6.19
C ILE A 102 2.51 -7.76 7.71
N ASP A 103 3.63 -7.23 8.21
CA ASP A 103 3.83 -7.09 9.65
C ASP A 103 2.96 -5.93 10.17
N VAL A 104 2.07 -6.25 11.09
CA VAL A 104 1.14 -5.29 11.71
C VAL A 104 1.88 -4.12 12.37
N ASN A 105 3.05 -4.37 12.98
CA ASN A 105 3.82 -3.33 13.64
C ASN A 105 4.28 -2.24 12.63
N ILE A 106 4.52 -2.61 11.37
CA ILE A 106 4.87 -1.62 10.33
C ILE A 106 3.71 -0.63 10.10
N ILE A 107 2.46 -1.09 10.20
CA ILE A 107 1.27 -0.23 10.03
C ILE A 107 1.21 0.78 11.17
N ASP A 108 1.37 0.32 12.41
CA ASP A 108 1.32 1.18 13.59
C ASP A 108 2.51 2.16 13.63
N ASP A 109 3.73 1.70 13.27
CA ASP A 109 4.93 2.55 13.15
C ASP A 109 4.76 3.64 12.07
N LEU A 110 4.09 3.32 10.96
CA LEU A 110 3.81 4.30 9.92
C LEU A 110 2.81 5.37 10.38
N VAL A 111 1.84 5.03 11.21
CA VAL A 111 0.94 6.02 11.82
C VAL A 111 1.72 6.96 12.73
N ASP A 112 2.68 6.43 13.51
CA ASP A 112 3.51 7.23 14.42
C ASP A 112 4.37 8.29 13.72
N LEU A 113 4.75 8.06 12.47
CA LEU A 113 5.49 9.08 11.71
C LEU A 113 4.73 10.41 11.62
N PHE A 114 3.40 10.39 11.71
CA PHE A 114 2.55 11.57 11.59
C PHE A 114 2.34 12.34 12.90
N GLU A 115 2.96 11.90 14.00
CA GLU A 115 3.15 12.73 15.19
C GLU A 115 4.01 13.97 14.84
N ASP A 116 4.96 13.81 13.91
CA ASP A 116 5.65 14.92 13.27
C ASP A 116 4.73 15.57 12.22
N LYS A 117 4.41 16.87 12.45
CA LYS A 117 3.49 17.62 11.59
C LYS A 117 4.05 17.95 10.21
N ASP A 118 5.36 17.89 10.04
CA ASP A 118 6.03 18.18 8.77
C ASP A 118 6.02 16.94 7.85
N VAL A 119 5.75 15.75 8.39
CA VAL A 119 5.58 14.53 7.58
C VAL A 119 4.24 14.55 6.86
N ASN A 120 4.28 14.50 5.53
CA ASN A 120 3.11 14.46 4.65
C ASN A 120 2.89 13.12 3.98
N MET A 121 3.96 12.36 3.78
CA MET A 121 3.94 11.02 3.19
C MET A 121 5.05 10.18 3.80
N GLY A 122 4.78 8.89 4.00
CA GLY A 122 5.76 7.92 4.48
C GLY A 122 5.63 6.58 3.77
N THR A 123 6.68 5.77 3.87
CA THR A 123 6.71 4.39 3.39
C THR A 123 7.65 3.56 4.25
N ALA A 124 7.62 2.24 4.10
CA ALA A 124 8.47 1.35 4.84
C ALA A 124 9.64 0.83 3.98
N ILE A 125 10.78 0.66 4.63
CA ILE A 125 11.98 0.08 4.03
C ILE A 125 12.56 -1.01 4.92
N SER A 126 13.28 -1.97 4.34
CA SER A 126 13.96 -3.04 5.04
C SER A 126 15.46 -3.03 4.75
N LYS A 127 16.27 -3.27 5.80
CA LYS A 127 17.71 -3.52 5.67
C LYS A 127 18.02 -4.89 5.06
N LYS A 128 17.03 -5.79 4.97
CA LYS A 128 17.18 -7.12 4.37
C LYS A 128 17.17 -6.99 2.85
N LEU A 129 18.29 -6.57 2.29
CA LEU A 129 18.56 -6.48 0.86
C LEU A 129 19.73 -7.39 0.55
N THR A 130 19.50 -8.43 -0.27
CA THR A 130 20.55 -9.38 -0.70
C THR A 130 21.16 -8.97 -2.03
N VAL A 131 22.24 -9.61 -2.42
CA VAL A 131 22.87 -9.40 -3.74
C VAL A 131 21.90 -9.79 -4.87
N ASP A 132 21.14 -10.87 -4.68
CA ASP A 132 20.14 -11.30 -5.66
C ASP A 132 19.00 -10.28 -5.80
N ASP A 133 18.59 -9.65 -4.71
CA ASP A 133 17.60 -8.56 -4.75
C ASP A 133 18.08 -7.36 -5.57
N LEU A 134 19.39 -7.08 -5.61
CA LEU A 134 19.93 -5.96 -6.40
C LEU A 134 19.72 -6.16 -7.90
N LEU A 135 19.74 -7.41 -8.35
CA LEU A 135 19.60 -7.81 -9.75
C LEU A 135 18.15 -8.15 -10.14
N ASP A 136 17.26 -8.27 -9.16
CA ASP A 136 15.84 -8.59 -9.41
C ASP A 136 15.04 -7.32 -9.68
N ASP A 137 14.52 -7.18 -10.91
CA ASP A 137 13.65 -6.09 -11.34
C ASP A 137 12.30 -6.04 -10.60
N ASN A 138 11.90 -7.13 -9.94
CA ASN A 138 10.66 -7.16 -9.14
C ASN A 138 10.87 -6.55 -7.75
N VAL A 139 12.09 -6.48 -7.27
CA VAL A 139 12.44 -5.85 -6.00
C VAL A 139 12.74 -4.38 -6.24
N VAL A 140 11.93 -3.50 -5.66
CA VAL A 140 12.18 -2.06 -5.67
C VAL A 140 13.19 -1.72 -4.57
N LYS A 141 14.22 -0.95 -4.92
CA LYS A 141 15.23 -0.41 -3.99
C LYS A 141 14.90 1.05 -3.72
N ALA A 142 14.86 1.42 -2.45
CA ALA A 142 14.76 2.80 -2.02
C ALA A 142 16.15 3.35 -1.69
N ILE A 143 16.42 4.56 -2.16
CA ILE A 143 17.62 5.34 -1.80
C ILE A 143 17.16 6.42 -0.84
N ILE A 144 17.81 6.52 0.31
CA ILE A 144 17.48 7.50 1.34
C ILE A 144 18.68 8.38 1.68
N ASP A 145 18.42 9.59 2.14
CA ASP A 145 19.43 10.49 2.71
C ASP A 145 19.70 10.18 4.20
N GLN A 146 20.55 11.01 4.82
CA GLN A 146 20.94 10.86 6.23
C GLN A 146 19.78 11.15 7.18
N ASP A 147 18.79 11.93 6.75
CA ASP A 147 17.58 12.30 7.50
C ASP A 147 16.43 11.31 7.27
N LYS A 148 16.72 10.19 6.57
CA LYS A 148 15.77 9.13 6.18
C LYS A 148 14.70 9.57 5.18
N ASN A 149 14.89 10.68 4.47
CA ASN A 149 14.02 11.02 3.36
C ASN A 149 14.34 10.14 2.15
N VAL A 150 13.31 9.70 1.45
CA VAL A 150 13.49 8.94 0.20
C VAL A 150 13.91 9.91 -0.90
N ILE A 151 15.07 9.64 -1.50
CA ILE A 151 15.61 10.40 -2.64
C ILE A 151 15.09 9.81 -3.96
N ASP A 152 15.06 8.46 -4.06
CA ASP A 152 14.70 7.79 -5.30
C ASP A 152 14.23 6.34 -5.05
N PHE A 153 13.48 5.79 -6.03
CA PHE A 153 13.11 4.38 -6.10
C PHE A 153 13.62 3.78 -7.41
N LYS A 154 14.44 2.72 -7.32
CA LYS A 154 15.02 2.05 -8.50
C LYS A 154 14.67 0.57 -8.52
N ARG A 155 14.44 0.03 -9.71
CA ARG A 155 14.35 -1.43 -9.93
C ARG A 155 15.70 -2.01 -10.27
N ASN A 156 16.46 -1.32 -11.12
CA ASN A 156 17.79 -1.72 -11.58
C ASN A 156 18.83 -0.76 -11.05
N ILE A 157 19.92 -1.30 -10.56
CA ILE A 157 21.05 -0.53 -10.06
C ILE A 157 22.26 -0.92 -10.89
N TYR A 158 22.59 -0.05 -11.87
CA TYR A 158 23.71 -0.26 -12.79
C TYR A 158 24.95 0.53 -12.39
N ASP A 159 24.79 1.63 -11.65
CA ASP A 159 25.86 2.50 -11.19
C ASP A 159 25.85 2.52 -9.66
N SER A 160 26.86 1.94 -9.08
CA SER A 160 26.91 1.65 -7.67
C SER A 160 27.68 2.68 -6.87
N GLU A 161 27.02 3.66 -6.32
CA GLU A 161 27.32 4.08 -4.96
C GLU A 161 26.32 3.38 -4.04
N ILE A 162 26.73 2.26 -3.44
CA ILE A 162 25.88 1.35 -2.67
C ILE A 162 25.63 1.89 -1.23
N GLY A 163 25.77 3.19 -1.01
CA GLY A 163 25.39 3.81 0.26
C GLY A 163 23.90 4.16 0.30
N GLY A 164 23.19 3.75 1.37
CA GLY A 164 21.81 4.16 1.58
C GLY A 164 20.75 3.40 0.77
N LEU A 165 21.08 2.19 0.29
CA LEU A 165 20.13 1.30 -0.39
C LEU A 165 19.38 0.41 0.59
N TYR A 166 18.05 0.35 0.41
CA TYR A 166 17.15 -0.48 1.19
C TYR A 166 16.14 -1.17 0.28
N ARG A 167 15.64 -2.32 0.71
CA ARG A 167 14.47 -2.94 0.06
C ARG A 167 13.22 -2.12 0.40
N HIS A 168 12.53 -1.62 -0.60
CA HIS A 168 11.27 -0.94 -0.42
C HIS A 168 10.14 -1.95 -0.12
N ILE A 169 9.31 -1.63 0.85
CA ILE A 169 8.07 -2.35 1.17
C ILE A 169 6.92 -1.51 0.65
N GLY A 170 6.08 -2.10 -0.21
CA GLY A 170 5.04 -1.41 -0.97
C GLY A 170 3.84 -0.93 -0.15
N ILE A 171 4.07 -0.43 1.07
CA ILE A 171 3.07 0.21 1.92
C ILE A 171 3.34 1.70 1.98
N TYR A 172 2.29 2.51 1.92
CA TYR A 172 2.39 3.96 1.95
C TYR A 172 1.42 4.56 2.96
N CYS A 173 1.82 5.66 3.57
CA CYS A 173 0.96 6.47 4.41
C CYS A 173 0.98 7.92 3.96
N PHE A 174 -0.14 8.62 4.16
CA PHE A 174 -0.34 9.98 3.69
C PHE A 174 -1.15 10.78 4.69
N ARG A 175 -0.89 12.11 4.77
CA ARG A 175 -1.91 13.05 5.22
C ARG A 175 -2.99 13.19 4.14
N TRP A 176 -4.20 13.50 4.54
CA TRP A 176 -5.35 13.62 3.65
C TRP A 176 -5.05 14.51 2.42
N ASN A 177 -4.56 15.72 2.64
CA ASN A 177 -4.23 16.66 1.56
C ASN A 177 -3.12 16.12 0.63
N ALA A 178 -2.09 15.48 1.20
CA ALA A 178 -0.97 14.95 0.44
C ALA A 178 -1.40 13.81 -0.50
N LEU A 179 -2.32 12.94 -0.05
CA LEU A 179 -2.88 11.88 -0.88
C LEU A 179 -3.54 12.43 -2.14
N PHE A 180 -4.36 13.49 -2.02
CA PHE A 180 -5.03 14.09 -3.18
C PHE A 180 -4.04 14.80 -4.09
N GLN A 181 -3.09 15.55 -3.54
CA GLN A 181 -2.04 16.16 -4.34
C GLN A 181 -1.26 15.10 -5.13
N PHE A 182 -0.88 14.00 -4.47
CA PHE A 182 -0.19 12.88 -5.12
C PHE A 182 -1.03 12.24 -6.23
N SER A 183 -2.33 12.04 -6.01
CA SER A 183 -3.23 11.43 -7.01
C SER A 183 -3.48 12.32 -8.24
N MET A 184 -3.22 13.61 -8.14
CA MET A 184 -3.35 14.59 -9.24
C MET A 184 -2.06 14.77 -10.05
N LEU A 185 -0.93 14.21 -9.59
CA LEU A 185 0.33 14.31 -10.31
C LEU A 185 0.26 13.55 -11.63
N ASP A 186 0.82 14.17 -12.67
CA ASP A 186 1.07 13.48 -13.93
C ASP A 186 2.02 12.31 -13.71
N ARG A 187 1.77 11.23 -14.45
CA ARG A 187 2.65 10.07 -14.35
C ARG A 187 4.01 10.40 -14.91
N SER A 188 5.04 10.14 -14.12
CA SER A 188 6.42 10.18 -14.61
C SER A 188 6.58 9.26 -15.82
N PRO A 189 7.22 9.72 -16.91
CA PRO A 189 7.63 8.82 -17.96
C PRO A 189 8.55 7.74 -17.39
N ARG A 190 8.23 6.49 -17.69
CA ARG A 190 9.06 5.34 -17.28
C ARG A 190 10.23 5.18 -18.23
#